data_ff0dda0953f0ea6919d9cea7bfd9bd42
#
_entry.id   ff0dda0953f0ea6919d9cea7bfd9bd42
#
_cell.length_a   1.000
_cell.length_b   1.000
_cell.length_c   1.000
_cell.angle_alpha   90.00
_cell.angle_beta   90.00
_cell.angle_gamma   90.00
#
_symmetry.space_group_name_H-M   'P 1'
#
loop_
_entity.id
_entity.type
_entity.pdbx_description
1 polymer ?
#
loop_
_entity_poly.entity_id
_entity_poly.type
_entity_poly.pdbx_seq_one_letter_code
_entity_poly.pdbx_strand_id
1 'polypeptide(L)'
;MCIRDRLEIDGDSISTFSAEDLAKGINLAALTNTPQYQQAVRVMHLNEERWNIEKRFREYAWTEFYILKRKGMLFQDNIAAMDTLRANLHTNIFLAGHLDNYSKMMYPEIREAWNQQIDMLVDRMYQIAQPKVRRIELIKK
;
A
#
# COMPACT_ATOMS: atom_id res chain seq x y z
N MET A 1 44.98 -12.03 6.25
CA MET A 1 43.85 -12.45 5.43
C MET A 1 42.63 -12.49 6.36
N CYS A 2 41.68 -11.53 6.23
CA CYS A 2 40.51 -11.56 7.11
C CYS A 2 39.58 -12.69 6.67
N ILE A 3 39.43 -13.68 7.52
CA ILE A 3 38.44 -14.77 7.36
C ILE A 3 37.08 -14.12 7.46
N ARG A 4 36.24 -14.34 6.47
CA ARG A 4 34.85 -13.86 6.46
C ARG A 4 33.91 -15.05 6.38
N ASP A 5 33.02 -15.14 7.35
CA ASP A 5 32.00 -16.18 7.35
C ASP A 5 30.83 -15.74 6.46
N ARG A 6 30.20 -16.69 5.78
CA ARG A 6 29.10 -16.46 4.87
C ARG A 6 27.78 -16.77 5.59
N LEU A 7 26.88 -15.78 5.60
CA LEU A 7 25.49 -15.97 6.03
C LEU A 7 24.67 -16.55 4.88
N GLU A 8 24.02 -17.66 5.13
CA GLU A 8 23.02 -18.25 4.22
C GLU A 8 21.65 -18.32 4.90
N ILE A 9 20.58 -18.10 4.12
CA ILE A 9 19.20 -18.31 4.54
C ILE A 9 18.50 -19.19 3.50
N ASP A 10 17.99 -20.33 3.93
CA ASP A 10 17.37 -21.36 3.09
C ASP A 10 18.26 -21.86 1.93
N GLY A 11 19.59 -21.79 2.10
CA GLY A 11 20.59 -22.17 1.10
C GLY A 11 21.04 -21.03 0.17
N ASP A 12 20.39 -19.86 0.24
CA ASP A 12 20.81 -18.69 -0.53
C ASP A 12 21.86 -17.88 0.23
N SER A 13 22.96 -17.51 -0.45
CA SER A 13 24.00 -16.65 0.11
C SER A 13 23.48 -15.21 0.26
N ILE A 14 23.43 -14.72 1.49
CA ILE A 14 22.93 -13.38 1.81
C ILE A 14 24.06 -12.35 1.84
N SER A 15 25.11 -12.61 2.63
CA SER A 15 26.27 -11.73 2.80
C SER A 15 27.43 -12.45 3.46
N THR A 16 28.57 -11.76 3.53
CA THR A 16 29.76 -12.24 4.27
C THR A 16 30.16 -11.22 5.33
N PHE A 17 30.50 -11.71 6.52
CA PHE A 17 30.84 -10.87 7.67
C PHE A 17 32.16 -11.27 8.28
N SER A 18 32.89 -10.33 8.88
CA SER A 18 34.04 -10.62 9.73
C SER A 18 33.59 -11.18 11.08
N ALA A 19 34.49 -11.87 11.79
CA ALA A 19 34.20 -12.30 13.16
C ALA A 19 33.87 -11.12 14.10
N GLU A 20 34.47 -9.95 13.86
CA GLU A 20 34.21 -8.75 14.62
C GLU A 20 32.78 -8.21 14.38
N ASP A 21 32.31 -8.21 13.12
CA ASP A 21 30.94 -7.79 12.78
C ASP A 21 29.91 -8.74 13.39
N LEU A 22 30.17 -10.04 13.30
CA LEU A 22 29.30 -11.06 13.90
C LEU A 22 29.22 -10.93 15.44
N ALA A 23 30.35 -10.60 16.10
CA ALA A 23 30.38 -10.38 17.54
C ALA A 23 29.58 -9.15 17.98
N LYS A 24 29.49 -8.14 17.14
CA LYS A 24 28.65 -6.93 17.39
C LYS A 24 27.16 -7.17 17.12
N GLY A 25 26.85 -8.25 16.41
CA GLY A 25 25.49 -8.55 15.95
C GLY A 25 25.16 -7.94 14.59
N ILE A 26 24.41 -8.66 13.78
CA ILE A 26 24.01 -8.27 12.44
C ILE A 26 22.51 -7.88 12.44
N ASN A 27 22.21 -6.70 11.96
CA ASN A 27 20.83 -6.29 11.70
C ASN A 27 20.33 -6.90 10.38
N LEU A 28 19.65 -8.04 10.46
CA LEU A 28 19.08 -8.70 9.27
C LEU A 28 18.03 -7.85 8.54
N ALA A 29 17.35 -6.93 9.24
CA ALA A 29 16.38 -6.04 8.61
C ALA A 29 17.02 -5.02 7.64
N ALA A 30 18.33 -4.76 7.77
CA ALA A 30 19.07 -3.92 6.84
C ALA A 30 19.51 -4.68 5.56
N LEU A 31 19.36 -6.00 5.51
CA LEU A 31 19.77 -6.84 4.38
C LEU A 31 18.57 -7.06 3.44
N THR A 32 18.52 -6.27 2.37
CA THR A 32 17.37 -6.21 1.45
C THR A 32 17.16 -7.48 0.64
N ASN A 33 18.18 -8.34 0.53
CA ASN A 33 18.11 -9.63 -0.17
C ASN A 33 17.68 -10.80 0.71
N THR A 34 17.34 -10.57 1.99
CA THR A 34 16.82 -11.64 2.84
C THR A 34 15.37 -12.01 2.45
N PRO A 35 14.98 -13.29 2.56
CA PRO A 35 13.61 -13.72 2.27
C PRO A 35 12.57 -12.98 3.13
N GLN A 36 12.92 -12.61 4.36
CA GLN A 36 12.07 -11.86 5.28
C GLN A 36 11.84 -10.42 4.78
N TYR A 37 12.90 -9.74 4.36
CA TYR A 37 12.79 -8.40 3.79
C TYR A 37 11.93 -8.42 2.53
N GLN A 38 12.17 -9.37 1.62
CA GLN A 38 11.39 -9.53 0.39
C GLN A 38 9.92 -9.88 0.66
N GLN A 39 9.63 -10.59 1.75
CA GLN A 39 8.25 -10.84 2.19
C GLN A 39 7.59 -9.55 2.67
N ALA A 40 8.27 -8.75 3.48
CA ALA A 40 7.77 -7.46 3.97
C ALA A 40 7.51 -6.47 2.83
N VAL A 41 8.39 -6.38 1.83
CA VAL A 41 8.23 -5.54 0.65
C VAL A 41 6.95 -5.90 -0.13
N ARG A 42 6.68 -7.20 -0.32
CA ARG A 42 5.43 -7.62 -0.99
C ARG A 42 4.17 -7.22 -0.23
N VAL A 43 4.19 -7.32 1.11
CA VAL A 43 3.09 -6.86 1.95
C VAL A 43 2.92 -5.35 1.84
N MET A 44 4.03 -4.60 1.85
CA MET A 44 4.04 -3.14 1.69
C MET A 44 3.38 -2.73 0.36
N HIS A 45 3.77 -3.33 -0.77
CA HIS A 45 3.20 -3.01 -2.06
C HIS A 45 1.70 -3.33 -2.16
N LEU A 46 1.25 -4.45 -1.59
CA LEU A 46 -0.19 -4.75 -1.51
C LEU A 46 -0.94 -3.69 -0.69
N ASN A 47 -0.33 -3.21 0.39
CA ASN A 47 -0.91 -2.13 1.20
C ASN A 47 -0.95 -0.80 0.45
N GLU A 48 0.05 -0.50 -0.37
CA GLU A 48 0.05 0.68 -1.26
C GLU A 48 -1.12 0.64 -2.25
N GLU A 49 -1.37 -0.52 -2.89
CA GLU A 49 -2.51 -0.70 -3.78
C GLU A 49 -3.85 -0.54 -3.04
N ARG A 50 -3.97 -1.10 -1.84
CA ARG A 50 -5.14 -0.87 -0.98
C ARG A 50 -5.35 0.62 -0.69
N TRP A 51 -4.28 1.35 -0.36
CA TRP A 51 -4.29 2.78 -0.12
C TRP A 51 -4.76 3.59 -1.33
N ASN A 52 -4.32 3.20 -2.52
CA ASN A 52 -4.72 3.84 -3.77
C ASN A 52 -6.23 3.75 -4.01
N ILE A 53 -6.85 2.63 -3.63
CA ILE A 53 -8.31 2.48 -3.71
C ILE A 53 -8.98 3.30 -2.61
N GLU A 54 -8.51 3.19 -1.36
CA GLU A 54 -9.09 3.91 -0.21
C GLU A 54 -9.01 5.44 -0.39
N LYS A 55 -7.96 5.95 -1.03
CA LYS A 55 -7.84 7.36 -1.40
C LYS A 55 -9.05 7.83 -2.21
N ARG A 56 -9.58 7.02 -3.12
CA ARG A 56 -10.74 7.35 -3.95
C ARG A 56 -12.00 7.58 -3.10
N PHE A 57 -12.20 6.77 -2.05
CA PHE A 57 -13.30 6.97 -1.10
C PHE A 57 -13.15 8.26 -0.30
N ARG A 58 -11.94 8.62 0.10
CA ARG A 58 -11.68 9.89 0.80
C ARG A 58 -11.91 11.10 -0.09
N GLU A 59 -11.51 11.05 -1.35
CA GLU A 59 -11.74 12.11 -2.34
C GLU A 59 -13.24 12.28 -2.62
N TYR A 60 -13.98 11.18 -2.75
CA TYR A 60 -15.42 11.19 -2.87
C TYR A 60 -16.08 11.83 -1.63
N ALA A 61 -15.75 11.37 -0.44
CA ALA A 61 -16.24 11.92 0.80
C ALA A 61 -15.91 13.44 0.94
N TRP A 62 -14.68 13.83 0.57
CA TRP A 62 -14.31 15.24 0.55
C TRP A 62 -15.23 16.05 -0.39
N THR A 63 -15.48 15.56 -1.61
CA THR A 63 -16.34 16.22 -2.58
C THR A 63 -17.77 16.37 -2.05
N GLU A 64 -18.31 15.30 -1.47
CA GLU A 64 -19.64 15.27 -0.87
C GLU A 64 -19.77 16.27 0.29
N PHE A 65 -18.89 16.17 1.28
CA PHE A 65 -19.01 16.98 2.50
C PHE A 65 -18.54 18.42 2.33
N TYR A 66 -17.55 18.67 1.51
CA TYR A 66 -16.98 20.01 1.37
C TYR A 66 -17.69 20.87 0.31
N ILE A 67 -18.18 20.26 -0.77
CA ILE A 67 -18.82 20.98 -1.88
C ILE A 67 -20.33 20.74 -1.87
N LEU A 68 -20.78 19.50 -2.09
CA LEU A 68 -22.17 19.17 -2.37
C LEU A 68 -23.07 19.38 -1.15
N LYS A 69 -22.61 19.09 0.06
CA LYS A 69 -23.37 19.38 1.29
C LYS A 69 -23.76 20.86 1.38
N ARG A 70 -22.86 21.77 1.04
CA ARG A 70 -23.12 23.22 1.07
C ARG A 70 -24.14 23.68 0.02
N LYS A 71 -24.37 22.87 -0.99
CA LYS A 71 -25.34 23.06 -2.06
C LYS A 71 -26.66 22.32 -1.83
N GLY A 72 -26.79 21.62 -0.68
CA GLY A 72 -27.98 20.81 -0.39
C GLY A 72 -28.07 19.53 -1.22
N MET A 73 -26.95 19.05 -1.78
CA MET A 73 -26.90 17.92 -2.73
C MET A 73 -26.12 16.71 -2.17
N LEU A 74 -25.98 16.60 -0.86
CA LEU A 74 -25.23 15.53 -0.22
C LEU A 74 -25.75 14.14 -0.65
N PHE A 75 -24.85 13.30 -1.17
CA PHE A 75 -25.11 11.92 -1.62
C PHE A 75 -26.27 11.78 -2.63
N GLN A 76 -26.51 12.79 -3.46
CA GLN A 76 -27.50 12.66 -4.53
C GLN A 76 -27.00 11.76 -5.67
N ASP A 77 -25.69 11.66 -5.87
CA ASP A 77 -25.06 10.74 -6.84
C ASP A 77 -25.75 10.79 -8.23
N ASN A 78 -25.99 11.97 -8.73
CA ASN A 78 -26.74 12.19 -9.98
C ASN A 78 -26.04 13.21 -10.90
N ILE A 79 -26.60 13.36 -12.11
CA ILE A 79 -26.06 14.28 -13.12
C ILE A 79 -26.07 15.73 -12.61
N ALA A 80 -27.11 16.15 -11.87
CA ALA A 80 -27.21 17.52 -11.34
C ALA A 80 -26.08 17.81 -10.33
N ALA A 81 -25.70 16.83 -9.48
CA ALA A 81 -24.55 16.93 -8.58
C ALA A 81 -23.25 17.06 -9.39
N MET A 82 -23.07 16.25 -10.43
CA MET A 82 -21.91 16.31 -11.31
C MET A 82 -21.81 17.67 -12.03
N ASP A 83 -22.89 18.19 -12.56
CA ASP A 83 -22.91 19.49 -13.23
C ASP A 83 -22.63 20.63 -12.25
N THR A 84 -23.11 20.52 -11.01
CA THR A 84 -22.76 21.45 -9.94
C THR A 84 -21.26 21.43 -9.65
N LEU A 85 -20.63 20.27 -9.59
CA LEU A 85 -19.19 20.18 -9.42
C LEU A 85 -18.42 20.80 -10.59
N ARG A 86 -18.83 20.51 -11.82
CA ARG A 86 -18.23 21.12 -13.04
C ARG A 86 -18.31 22.64 -13.02
N ALA A 87 -19.46 23.18 -12.64
CA ALA A 87 -19.67 24.63 -12.56
C ALA A 87 -18.79 25.30 -11.48
N ASN A 88 -18.33 24.55 -10.48
CA ASN A 88 -17.51 25.05 -9.38
C ASN A 88 -16.00 24.73 -9.53
N LEU A 89 -15.55 24.19 -10.65
CA LEU A 89 -14.13 23.82 -10.87
C LEU A 89 -13.16 25.00 -10.67
N HIS A 90 -13.59 26.20 -11.04
CA HIS A 90 -12.77 27.43 -10.90
C HIS A 90 -12.64 27.91 -9.45
N THR A 91 -13.44 27.40 -8.53
CA THR A 91 -13.46 27.83 -7.12
C THR A 91 -12.46 27.09 -6.25
N ASN A 92 -12.01 25.92 -6.70
CA ASN A 92 -11.11 25.08 -5.92
C ASN A 92 -10.25 24.17 -6.82
N ILE A 93 -8.94 24.36 -6.76
CA ILE A 93 -7.96 23.61 -7.57
C ILE A 93 -8.01 22.08 -7.30
N PHE A 94 -8.33 21.67 -6.08
CA PHE A 94 -8.43 20.25 -5.74
C PHE A 94 -9.65 19.57 -6.36
N LEU A 95 -10.72 20.32 -6.59
CA LEU A 95 -11.93 19.79 -7.19
C LEU A 95 -11.68 19.27 -8.61
N ALA A 96 -10.83 19.93 -9.38
CA ALA A 96 -10.46 19.47 -10.73
C ALA A 96 -9.82 18.07 -10.70
N GLY A 97 -8.95 17.80 -9.72
CA GLY A 97 -8.33 16.48 -9.54
C GLY A 97 -9.30 15.40 -9.05
N HIS A 98 -10.38 15.80 -8.36
CA HIS A 98 -11.34 14.85 -7.79
C HIS A 98 -12.54 14.54 -8.71
N LEU A 99 -12.74 15.34 -9.76
CA LEU A 99 -13.93 15.22 -10.61
C LEU A 99 -14.00 13.88 -11.35
N ASP A 100 -12.87 13.40 -11.90
CA ASP A 100 -12.82 12.10 -12.57
C ASP A 100 -13.15 10.97 -11.59
N ASN A 101 -12.64 11.04 -10.37
CA ASN A 101 -12.94 10.07 -9.32
C ASN A 101 -14.42 10.12 -8.94
N TYR A 102 -14.98 11.31 -8.74
CA TYR A 102 -16.41 11.48 -8.43
C TYR A 102 -17.31 10.88 -9.53
N SER A 103 -16.95 11.07 -10.81
CA SER A 103 -17.71 10.54 -11.95
C SER A 103 -17.88 9.01 -11.94
N LYS A 104 -16.99 8.31 -11.24
CA LYS A 104 -17.03 6.85 -11.03
C LYS A 104 -17.69 6.50 -9.71
N MET A 105 -17.32 7.23 -8.64
CA MET A 105 -17.79 6.98 -7.28
C MET A 105 -19.27 7.28 -7.07
N MET A 106 -19.89 8.12 -7.93
CA MET A 106 -21.33 8.34 -7.89
C MET A 106 -22.16 7.08 -8.18
N TYR A 107 -21.55 6.04 -8.77
CA TYR A 107 -22.22 4.75 -9.02
C TYR A 107 -21.97 3.78 -7.86
N PRO A 108 -23.04 3.30 -7.17
CA PRO A 108 -22.92 2.37 -6.05
C PRO A 108 -22.16 1.07 -6.41
N GLU A 109 -22.35 0.57 -7.63
CA GLU A 109 -21.71 -0.66 -8.12
C GLU A 109 -20.20 -0.53 -8.21
N ILE A 110 -19.70 0.66 -8.53
CA ILE A 110 -18.25 0.94 -8.55
C ILE A 110 -17.69 0.98 -7.12
N ARG A 111 -18.40 1.60 -6.20
CA ARG A 111 -18.01 1.63 -4.78
C ARG A 111 -17.97 0.22 -4.20
N GLU A 112 -18.96 -0.60 -4.49
CA GLU A 112 -19.03 -2.00 -4.06
C GLU A 112 -17.85 -2.82 -4.62
N ALA A 113 -17.57 -2.73 -5.91
CA ALA A 113 -16.44 -3.42 -6.54
C ALA A 113 -15.09 -3.01 -5.93
N TRP A 114 -14.90 -1.72 -5.60
CA TRP A 114 -13.68 -1.25 -4.97
C TRP A 114 -13.56 -1.67 -3.50
N ASN A 115 -14.66 -1.75 -2.75
CA ASN A 115 -14.65 -2.34 -1.41
C ASN A 115 -14.23 -3.81 -1.44
N GLN A 116 -14.78 -4.60 -2.37
CA GLN A 116 -14.37 -6.00 -2.56
C GLN A 116 -12.87 -6.13 -2.92
N GLN A 117 -12.33 -5.21 -3.71
CA GLN A 117 -10.89 -5.18 -3.99
C GLN A 117 -10.06 -4.87 -2.74
N ILE A 118 -10.51 -3.94 -1.89
CA ILE A 118 -9.85 -3.66 -0.60
C ILE A 118 -9.81 -4.92 0.26
N ASP A 119 -10.93 -5.61 0.41
CA ASP A 119 -11.03 -6.85 1.21
C ASP A 119 -10.10 -7.94 0.67
N MET A 120 -10.10 -8.15 -0.66
CA MET A 120 -9.19 -9.08 -1.31
C MET A 120 -7.72 -8.76 -1.06
N LEU A 121 -7.33 -7.47 -1.12
CA LEU A 121 -5.95 -7.05 -0.86
C LEU A 121 -5.57 -7.25 0.60
N VAL A 122 -6.49 -6.97 1.54
CA VAL A 122 -6.30 -7.21 2.98
C VAL A 122 -6.07 -8.69 3.24
N ASP A 123 -6.93 -9.55 2.73
CA ASP A 123 -6.79 -11.00 2.86
C ASP A 123 -5.45 -11.49 2.30
N ARG A 124 -5.05 -10.97 1.15
CA ARG A 124 -3.78 -11.33 0.52
C ARG A 124 -2.57 -10.86 1.33
N MET A 125 -2.63 -9.68 1.93
CA MET A 125 -1.59 -9.19 2.84
C MET A 125 -1.42 -10.14 4.03
N TYR A 126 -2.51 -10.52 4.69
CA TYR A 126 -2.47 -11.45 5.83
C TYR A 126 -1.95 -12.83 5.45
N GLN A 127 -2.33 -13.36 4.29
CA GLN A 127 -1.79 -14.63 3.77
C GLN A 127 -0.28 -14.58 3.55
N ILE A 128 0.22 -13.49 2.95
CA ILE A 128 1.65 -13.33 2.65
C ILE A 128 2.44 -13.01 3.92
N ALA A 129 1.86 -12.29 4.88
CA ALA A 129 2.51 -11.90 6.12
C ALA A 129 2.74 -13.06 7.10
N GLN A 130 2.14 -14.25 6.85
CA GLN A 130 2.31 -15.39 7.76
C GLN A 130 3.79 -15.73 7.97
N PRO A 131 4.23 -15.92 9.23
CA PRO A 131 5.58 -16.30 9.53
C PRO A 131 5.96 -17.63 8.84
N LYS A 132 7.19 -17.68 8.32
CA LYS A 132 7.75 -18.89 7.71
C LYS A 132 8.97 -19.32 8.49
N VAL A 133 9.06 -20.62 8.76
CA VAL A 133 10.29 -21.20 9.32
C VAL A 133 11.41 -21.03 8.29
N ARG A 134 12.58 -20.56 8.74
CA ARG A 134 13.76 -20.31 7.91
C ARG A 134 14.96 -21.02 8.49
N ARG A 135 15.79 -21.62 7.64
CA ARG A 135 17.08 -22.16 8.01
C ARG A 135 18.15 -21.10 7.83
N ILE A 136 18.76 -20.67 8.93
CA ILE A 136 19.83 -19.66 8.92
C ILE A 136 21.12 -20.35 9.28
N GLU A 137 22.16 -20.20 8.45
CA GLU A 137 23.46 -20.85 8.62
C GLU A 137 24.59 -19.82 8.47
N LEU A 138 25.64 -20.03 9.27
CA LEU A 138 26.92 -19.37 9.11
C LEU A 138 27.92 -20.40 8.60
N ILE A 139 28.36 -20.19 7.37
CA ILE A 139 29.35 -21.09 6.72
C ILE A 139 30.71 -20.47 6.90
N LYS A 140 31.53 -21.15 7.68
CA LYS A 140 32.94 -20.76 7.91
C LYS A 140 33.75 -20.91 6.62
N LYS A 141 34.54 -19.89 6.27
CA LYS A 141 35.48 -19.90 5.16
C LYS A 141 36.91 -20.10 5.64
#